data_be05108b45d7189f0b472b859dbf4de7
#
_entry.id   be05108b45d7189f0b472b859dbf4de7
#
_cell.length_a   1.000
_cell.length_b   1.000
_cell.length_c   1.000
_cell.angle_alpha   90.00
_cell.angle_beta   90.00
_cell.angle_gamma   90.00
#
_symmetry.space_group_name_H-M   'P 1'
#
loop_
_entity.id
_entity.type
_entity.pdbx_description
1 polymer ?
#
loop_
_entity_poly.entity_id
_entity_poly.type
_entity_poly.pdbx_seq_one_letter_code
_entity_poly.pdbx_strand_id
1 'polypeptide(L)'
;MGDDMLGREVGQEEYGTLVTFPIAAPVSVQFFSKELQALCPAVPGVQPDIYELAISYTAVTHAIESKSLKLWLTTYRDQRIFAEHLVIELHDHVAALEPMVADVSVRLEQNIRGGIVTVVRHPSFMHLRKDQ
;
A
#
# COMPACT_ATOMS: atom_id res chain seq x y z
N MET A 1 7.07 19.73 13.48
CA MET A 1 7.06 19.67 13.01
C MET A 1 7.24 19.24 12.09
N GLY A 2 7.31 19.12 11.91
CA GLY A 2 7.25 18.68 11.23
C GLY A 2 7.44 18.78 10.25
N ASP A 3 8.01 19.11 10.24
CA ASP A 3 8.18 19.29 9.32
C ASP A 3 8.15 18.44 8.51
N ASP A 4 8.40 18.19 8.50
CA ASP A 4 7.57 17.38 7.74
C ASP A 4 8.22 17.04 6.45
N MET A 5 7.63 16.14 5.68
CA MET A 5 8.24 15.66 4.45
C MET A 5 8.24 16.68 3.35
N LEU A 6 7.33 17.62 3.40
CA LEU A 6 7.24 18.65 2.38
C LEU A 6 8.40 19.60 2.52
N GLY A 7 9.13 19.83 1.44
CA GLY A 7 10.21 20.77 1.42
C GLY A 7 11.55 20.28 1.92
N ARG A 8 11.67 18.98 2.22
CA ARG A 8 12.97 18.44 2.57
C ARG A 8 13.19 17.09 1.93
N GLU A 9 14.45 16.73 1.74
CA GLU A 9 14.82 15.44 1.21
C GLU A 9 14.57 14.35 2.24
N VAL A 10 14.18 13.17 1.75
CA VAL A 10 14.01 11.99 2.56
C VAL A 10 15.28 11.17 2.49
N GLY A 11 15.86 10.83 3.63
CA GLY A 11 17.03 9.98 3.68
C GLY A 11 16.70 8.55 3.36
N GLN A 12 17.74 7.77 3.06
CA GLN A 12 17.59 6.38 2.70
C GLN A 12 16.90 5.59 3.81
N GLU A 13 17.21 5.91 5.05
CA GLU A 13 16.67 5.22 6.21
C GLU A 13 15.17 5.47 6.39
N GLU A 14 14.60 6.45 5.71
CA GLU A 14 13.20 6.80 5.87
C GLU A 14 12.28 6.15 4.84
N TYR A 15 12.84 5.38 3.91
CA TYR A 15 12.06 4.86 2.80
C TYR A 15 10.93 3.92 3.20
N GLY A 16 11.03 3.23 4.31
CA GLY A 16 9.98 2.32 4.74
C GLY A 16 8.98 2.94 5.71
N THR A 17 9.17 4.19 6.10
CA THR A 17 8.38 4.82 7.16
C THR A 17 7.29 5.69 6.57
N LEU A 18 6.03 5.41 6.92
CA LEU A 18 4.92 6.26 6.54
C LEU A 18 4.87 7.46 7.47
N VAL A 19 4.84 8.64 6.88
CA VAL A 19 4.73 9.90 7.62
C VAL A 19 3.27 10.32 7.63
N THR A 20 2.79 10.81 8.77
CA THR A 20 1.42 11.26 8.91
C THR A 20 1.39 12.71 9.32
N PHE A 21 0.23 13.35 9.13
CA PHE A 21 0.00 14.72 9.57
C PHE A 21 -1.40 14.81 10.16
N PRO A 22 -1.62 15.70 11.14
CA PRO A 22 -2.92 15.80 11.79
C PRO A 22 -3.96 16.45 10.89
N ILE A 23 -5.22 16.05 11.09
CA ILE A 23 -6.36 16.60 10.36
C ILE A 23 -7.43 17.03 11.37
N ALA A 24 -8.30 17.95 10.95
CA ALA A 24 -9.27 18.54 11.85
C ALA A 24 -10.50 17.66 12.07
N ALA A 25 -10.80 16.77 11.14
CA ALA A 25 -11.98 15.89 11.21
C ALA A 25 -11.71 14.66 10.36
N PRO A 26 -12.43 13.55 10.60
CA PRO A 26 -12.20 12.34 9.81
C PRO A 26 -12.49 12.54 8.33
N VAL A 27 -11.64 11.97 7.48
CA VAL A 27 -11.85 11.97 6.02
C VAL A 27 -11.57 10.57 5.47
N SER A 28 -12.27 10.22 4.39
CA SER A 28 -11.99 9.01 3.64
C SER A 28 -10.93 9.31 2.61
N VAL A 29 -9.94 8.46 2.51
CA VAL A 29 -8.80 8.64 1.60
C VAL A 29 -8.64 7.42 0.73
N GLN A 30 -8.35 7.62 -0.54
CA GLN A 30 -7.95 6.55 -1.45
C GLN A 30 -6.71 6.98 -2.20
N PHE A 31 -5.75 6.06 -2.27
CA PHE A 31 -4.58 6.22 -3.12
C PHE A 31 -4.64 5.21 -4.25
N PHE A 32 -4.32 5.64 -5.44
CA PHE A 32 -4.23 4.77 -6.61
C PHE A 32 -2.84 4.88 -7.22
N SER A 33 -2.26 3.76 -7.62
CA SER A 33 -0.98 3.75 -8.29
C SER A 33 -0.99 2.69 -9.37
N LYS A 34 -0.32 2.97 -10.50
CA LYS A 34 -0.13 2.01 -11.58
C LYS A 34 1.32 1.60 -11.70
N GLU A 35 2.14 1.93 -10.71
CA GLU A 35 3.59 1.78 -10.80
C GLU A 35 4.17 0.83 -9.76
N LEU A 36 3.35 0.17 -8.96
CA LEU A 36 3.87 -0.77 -7.98
C LEU A 36 4.46 -1.98 -8.69
N GLN A 37 5.67 -2.36 -8.31
CA GLN A 37 6.39 -3.48 -8.91
C GLN A 37 6.92 -4.41 -7.84
N ALA A 38 6.98 -5.70 -8.18
CA ALA A 38 7.65 -6.71 -7.38
C ALA A 38 8.14 -7.79 -8.35
N LEU A 39 8.84 -8.80 -7.85
CA LEU A 39 9.33 -9.90 -8.67
C LEU A 39 8.52 -11.15 -8.36
N CYS A 40 8.26 -11.95 -9.40
CA CYS A 40 7.54 -13.19 -9.23
C CYS A 40 8.44 -14.26 -8.62
N PRO A 41 8.05 -14.91 -7.51
CA PRO A 41 8.87 -15.99 -6.93
C PRO A 41 9.00 -17.21 -7.83
N ALA A 42 8.03 -17.43 -8.72
CA ALA A 42 7.98 -18.63 -9.54
C ALA A 42 8.80 -18.51 -10.82
N VAL A 43 9.19 -17.29 -11.22
CA VAL A 43 9.89 -17.05 -12.47
C VAL A 43 11.29 -16.57 -12.18
N PRO A 44 12.34 -17.22 -12.69
CA PRO A 44 13.70 -16.74 -12.50
C PRO A 44 13.93 -15.45 -13.27
N GLY A 45 14.93 -14.68 -12.85
CA GLY A 45 15.30 -13.44 -13.51
C GLY A 45 14.68 -12.24 -12.85
N VAL A 46 14.66 -11.14 -13.59
CA VAL A 46 14.31 -9.84 -13.04
C VAL A 46 13.09 -9.21 -13.71
N GLN A 47 12.29 -10.01 -14.42
CA GLN A 47 11.09 -9.48 -15.06
C GLN A 47 10.09 -9.10 -13.96
N PRO A 48 9.66 -7.84 -13.92
CA PRO A 48 8.78 -7.39 -12.86
C PRO A 48 7.33 -7.79 -13.09
N ASP A 49 6.63 -8.05 -11.99
CA ASP A 49 5.18 -7.99 -11.98
C ASP A 49 4.79 -6.55 -11.69
N ILE A 50 3.90 -6.01 -12.49
CA ILE A 50 3.44 -4.63 -12.36
C ILE A 50 1.99 -4.67 -11.91
N TYR A 51 1.65 -3.82 -10.93
CA TYR A 51 0.34 -3.83 -10.31
C TYR A 51 -0.34 -2.48 -10.42
N GLU A 52 -1.66 -2.52 -10.56
CA GLU A 52 -2.49 -1.38 -10.20
C GLU A 52 -2.91 -1.57 -8.76
N LEU A 53 -2.70 -0.55 -7.98
CA LEU A 53 -2.89 -0.58 -6.52
C LEU A 53 -3.96 0.41 -6.13
N ALA A 54 -4.84 -0.01 -5.22
CA ALA A 54 -5.76 0.90 -4.55
C ALA A 54 -5.65 0.67 -3.04
N ILE A 55 -5.36 1.72 -2.30
CA ILE A 55 -5.36 1.72 -0.83
C ILE A 55 -6.45 2.66 -0.39
N SER A 56 -7.38 2.15 0.44
CA SER A 56 -8.47 2.94 0.98
C SER A 56 -8.40 2.90 2.49
N TYR A 57 -8.64 4.02 3.14
CA TYR A 57 -8.70 4.05 4.60
C TYR A 57 -9.47 5.28 5.06
N THR A 58 -9.86 5.28 6.33
CA THR A 58 -10.39 6.46 7.00
C THR A 58 -9.26 7.09 7.80
N ALA A 59 -8.93 8.33 7.51
CA ALA A 59 -8.04 9.11 8.34
C ALA A 59 -8.87 9.62 9.52
N VAL A 60 -8.63 9.08 10.71
CA VAL A 60 -9.42 9.42 11.90
C VAL A 60 -8.90 10.70 12.54
N THR A 61 -7.62 10.70 12.90
CA THR A 61 -6.96 11.87 13.48
C THR A 61 -5.78 12.34 12.63
N HIS A 62 -5.21 11.46 11.82
CA HIS A 62 -4.04 11.76 11.00
C HIS A 62 -4.23 11.14 9.62
N ALA A 63 -3.67 11.79 8.62
CA ALA A 63 -3.64 11.28 7.25
C ALA A 63 -2.21 10.94 6.85
N ILE A 64 -2.06 10.03 5.89
CA ILE A 64 -0.76 9.59 5.38
C ILE A 64 -0.26 10.61 4.36
N GLU A 65 1.01 10.99 4.48
CA GLU A 65 1.65 11.88 3.54
C GLU A 65 2.07 11.08 2.30
N SER A 66 1.70 11.56 1.11
CA SER A 66 1.79 10.77 -0.11
C SER A 66 3.23 10.50 -0.56
N LYS A 67 4.17 11.41 -0.28
CA LYS A 67 5.57 11.19 -0.66
C LYS A 67 6.17 10.01 0.10
N SER A 68 5.89 9.91 1.39
CA SER A 68 6.37 8.78 2.18
C SER A 68 5.74 7.47 1.71
N LEU A 69 4.47 7.51 1.33
CA LEU A 69 3.79 6.37 0.76
C LEU A 69 4.50 5.89 -0.51
N LYS A 70 4.78 6.83 -1.40
CA LYS A 70 5.45 6.51 -2.67
C LYS A 70 6.81 5.88 -2.44
N LEU A 71 7.60 6.44 -1.52
CA LEU A 71 8.93 5.90 -1.23
C LEU A 71 8.85 4.50 -0.62
N TRP A 72 7.89 4.28 0.27
CA TRP A 72 7.68 2.95 0.83
C TRP A 72 7.37 1.94 -0.26
N LEU A 73 6.47 2.27 -1.18
CA LEU A 73 6.06 1.33 -2.23
C LEU A 73 7.23 0.94 -3.13
N THR A 74 8.21 1.83 -3.33
CA THR A 74 9.38 1.48 -4.15
C THR A 74 10.25 0.40 -3.52
N THR A 75 10.13 0.18 -2.20
CA THR A 75 10.94 -0.86 -1.54
C THR A 75 10.59 -2.27 -1.98
N TYR A 76 9.43 -2.45 -2.63
CA TYR A 76 9.01 -3.78 -3.09
C TYR A 76 9.58 -4.16 -4.44
N ARG A 77 10.20 -3.23 -5.14
CA ARG A 77 10.61 -3.44 -6.54
C ARG A 77 11.47 -4.68 -6.74
N ASP A 78 12.35 -4.98 -5.81
CA ASP A 78 13.29 -6.09 -5.92
C ASP A 78 12.91 -7.28 -5.05
N GLN A 79 11.75 -7.26 -4.41
CA GLN A 79 11.30 -8.34 -3.54
C GLN A 79 10.55 -9.39 -4.35
N ARG A 80 10.82 -10.66 -4.07
CA ARG A 80 10.11 -11.78 -4.68
C ARG A 80 8.94 -12.16 -3.80
N ILE A 81 7.73 -11.85 -4.26
CA ILE A 81 6.53 -12.01 -3.44
C ILE A 81 5.32 -12.21 -4.36
N PHE A 82 4.47 -13.17 -4.02
CA PHE A 82 3.21 -13.36 -4.74
C PHE A 82 2.19 -12.30 -4.35
N ALA A 83 1.29 -11.98 -5.28
CA ALA A 83 0.27 -10.94 -5.06
C ALA A 83 -0.53 -11.18 -3.79
N GLU A 84 -0.86 -12.44 -3.50
CA GLU A 84 -1.67 -12.80 -2.33
C GLU A 84 -0.97 -12.44 -1.03
N HIS A 85 0.34 -12.58 -0.98
CA HIS A 85 1.12 -12.19 0.21
C HIS A 85 1.37 -10.69 0.23
N LEU A 86 1.60 -10.12 -0.94
CA LEU A 86 1.89 -8.68 -1.04
C LEU A 86 0.71 -7.85 -0.55
N VAL A 87 -0.51 -8.22 -0.93
CA VAL A 87 -1.69 -7.44 -0.53
C VAL A 87 -1.87 -7.44 0.99
N ILE A 88 -1.56 -8.56 1.65
CA ILE A 88 -1.63 -8.64 3.11
C ILE A 88 -0.57 -7.75 3.74
N GLU A 89 0.65 -7.82 3.22
CA GLU A 89 1.75 -7.02 3.77
C GLU A 89 1.50 -5.53 3.61
N LEU A 90 0.99 -5.11 2.45
CA LEU A 90 0.66 -3.70 2.23
C LEU A 90 -0.45 -3.24 3.19
N HIS A 91 -1.46 -4.06 3.36
CA HIS A 91 -2.55 -3.75 4.29
C HIS A 91 -2.01 -3.60 5.72
N ASP A 92 -1.22 -4.56 6.17
CA ASP A 92 -0.77 -4.57 7.56
C ASP A 92 0.14 -3.39 7.86
N HIS A 93 0.95 -2.98 6.89
CA HIS A 93 1.84 -1.83 7.06
C HIS A 93 1.04 -0.54 7.29
N VAL A 94 -0.05 -0.36 6.55
CA VAL A 94 -0.92 0.81 6.74
C VAL A 94 -1.73 0.67 8.02
N ALA A 95 -2.26 -0.52 8.29
CA ALA A 95 -3.07 -0.76 9.49
C ALA A 95 -2.27 -0.59 10.78
N ALA A 96 -0.96 -0.68 10.72
CA ALA A 96 -0.10 -0.45 11.89
C ALA A 96 -0.23 0.99 12.40
N LEU A 97 -0.78 1.90 11.61
CA LEU A 97 -1.01 3.28 12.05
C LEU A 97 -2.25 3.44 12.92
N GLU A 98 -3.07 2.39 13.05
CA GLU A 98 -4.25 2.48 13.90
C GLU A 98 -3.84 2.80 15.34
N PRO A 99 -4.58 3.65 16.07
CA PRO A 99 -5.92 4.15 15.77
C PRO A 99 -5.97 5.51 15.05
N MET A 100 -4.84 6.02 14.57
CA MET A 100 -4.85 7.27 13.79
C MET A 100 -5.63 7.11 12.50
N VAL A 101 -5.68 5.89 11.96
CA VAL A 101 -6.45 5.53 10.78
C VAL A 101 -7.37 4.36 11.12
N ALA A 102 -8.33 4.07 10.25
CA ALA A 102 -9.25 2.95 10.41
C ALA A 102 -9.70 2.45 9.05
N ASP A 103 -10.34 1.27 9.04
CA ASP A 103 -11.00 0.72 7.85
C ASP A 103 -10.07 0.61 6.65
N VAL A 104 -8.87 0.12 6.89
CA VAL A 104 -7.87 -0.04 5.84
C VAL A 104 -8.27 -1.19 4.92
N SER A 105 -8.23 -0.95 3.61
CA SER A 105 -8.40 -2.02 2.64
C SER A 105 -7.45 -1.78 1.47
N VAL A 106 -6.93 -2.88 0.92
CA VAL A 106 -5.96 -2.81 -0.18
C VAL A 106 -6.41 -3.76 -1.28
N ARG A 107 -6.30 -3.29 -2.52
CA ARG A 107 -6.60 -4.08 -3.70
C ARG A 107 -5.42 -3.99 -4.66
N LEU A 108 -5.03 -5.14 -5.21
CA LEU A 108 -4.00 -5.22 -6.26
C LEU A 108 -4.58 -5.89 -7.48
N GLU A 109 -4.29 -5.33 -8.65
CA GLU A 109 -4.55 -6.00 -9.91
C GLU A 109 -3.22 -6.18 -10.62
N GLN A 110 -2.83 -7.43 -10.80
CA GLN A 110 -1.55 -7.76 -11.44
C GLN A 110 -1.73 -7.70 -12.96
N ASN A 111 -0.71 -7.20 -13.67
CA ASN A 111 -0.75 -7.18 -15.12
C ASN A 111 -0.89 -8.60 -15.68
N ILE A 112 -1.39 -8.71 -16.90
CA ILE A 112 -1.71 -10.00 -17.51
C ILE A 112 -0.45 -10.86 -17.64
N ARG A 113 -0.56 -12.13 -17.21
CA ARG A 113 0.47 -13.14 -17.35
C ARG A 113 -0.20 -14.41 -17.84
N GLY A 114 0.24 -14.92 -19.00
CA GLY A 114 -0.33 -16.13 -19.57
C GLY A 114 -1.82 -16.03 -19.80
N GLY A 115 -2.34 -14.86 -20.14
CA GLY A 115 -3.75 -14.64 -20.38
C GLY A 115 -4.60 -14.47 -19.13
N ILE A 116 -3.98 -14.48 -17.93
CA ILE A 116 -4.70 -14.39 -16.67
C ILE A 116 -4.43 -13.04 -16.01
N VAL A 117 -5.50 -12.41 -15.52
CA VAL A 117 -5.41 -11.23 -14.66
C VAL A 117 -5.74 -11.67 -13.24
N THR A 118 -4.84 -11.39 -12.30
CA THR A 118 -5.05 -11.73 -10.90
C THR A 118 -5.41 -10.47 -10.13
N VAL A 119 -6.54 -10.53 -9.42
CA VAL A 119 -6.97 -9.43 -8.55
C VAL A 119 -7.07 -9.99 -7.13
N VAL A 120 -6.41 -9.33 -6.20
CA VAL A 120 -6.44 -9.72 -4.79
C VAL A 120 -6.82 -8.52 -3.94
N ARG A 121 -7.45 -8.78 -2.80
CA ARG A 121 -7.78 -7.71 -1.86
C ARG A 121 -7.77 -8.22 -0.43
N HIS A 122 -7.45 -7.34 0.50
CA HIS A 122 -7.44 -7.63 1.91
C HIS A 122 -7.97 -6.42 2.69
N PRO A 123 -8.96 -6.53 3.57
CA PRO A 123 -9.68 -7.75 3.92
C PRO A 123 -10.49 -8.30 2.74
N SER A 124 -10.78 -9.58 2.81
CA SER A 124 -11.54 -10.25 1.74
C SER A 124 -13.02 -9.90 1.82
N PHE A 125 -13.74 -10.13 0.72
CA PHE A 125 -15.20 -9.98 0.73
C PHE A 125 -15.85 -10.91 1.74
N MET A 126 -15.29 -12.10 1.91
CA MET A 126 -15.85 -13.05 2.85
C MET A 126 -15.73 -12.55 4.28
N HIS A 127 -14.62 -11.91 4.64
CA HIS A 127 -14.44 -11.27 5.93
C HIS A 127 -15.53 -10.22 6.19
N LEU A 128 -15.78 -9.37 5.19
CA LEU A 128 -16.79 -8.32 5.33
C LEU A 128 -18.18 -8.91 5.52
N ARG A 129 -18.50 -10.02 4.84
CA ARG A 129 -19.81 -10.67 4.96
C ARG A 129 -20.05 -11.25 6.34
N LYS A 130 -19.01 -11.71 7.00
CA LYS A 130 -19.14 -12.32 8.32
C LYS A 130 -19.67 -11.35 9.36
N ASP A 131 -19.52 -10.07 9.11
CA ASP A 131 -19.92 -9.02 10.03
C ASP A 131 -21.37 -8.60 9.86
N GLN A 132 -22.10 -9.21 8.95
CA GLN A 132 -23.49 -8.85 8.69
C GLN A 132 -24.48 -9.74 9.45
#